data_e006e4437d2f85a918722939efd5d526
#
_entry.id   e006e4437d2f85a918722939efd5d526
#
_cell.length_a   1.000
_cell.length_b   1.000
_cell.length_c   1.000
_cell.angle_alpha   90.00
_cell.angle_beta   90.00
_cell.angle_gamma   90.00
#
_symmetry.space_group_name_H-M   'P 1'
#
loop_
_entity.id
_entity.type
_entity.pdbx_description
1 polymer ?
#
loop_
_entity_poly.entity_id
_entity_poly.type
_entity_poly.pdbx_seq_one_letter_code
_entity_poly.pdbx_strand_id
1 'polypeptide(L)'
;MLKRIIDISISLAIIIFFLPFIILILIYVLLITGNNPLIFQERKISLDKKGFKIIKIRTIKNSKQFLALDSNSSDIFIKVGYDKFVPPFCRWLRKSGFDEILQVLNVLKGEMSFVGPRPILAIDLLKMQIEENEYYQRRTKLNSKPGITGYWQVYGERIKGTENLIELDEKYEKEKSLLFDLKIIARTFFIFATASHSDSIIIENKKKHTFKARNKRFTVYKILSIKD
;
A
#
# COMPACT_ATOMS: atom_id res chain seq x y z
N MET A 1 -3.46 6.12 -25.24
CA MET A 1 -4.94 6.32 -25.15
C MET A 1 -5.66 5.08 -24.61
N LEU A 2 -5.48 3.89 -25.14
CA LEU A 2 -6.23 2.67 -24.77
C LEU A 2 -6.16 2.33 -23.27
N LYS A 3 -4.96 2.37 -22.65
CA LYS A 3 -4.80 2.17 -21.20
C LYS A 3 -5.70 3.12 -20.39
N ARG A 4 -5.79 4.40 -20.75
CA ARG A 4 -6.61 5.38 -20.04
C ARG A 4 -8.10 5.06 -20.12
N ILE A 5 -8.58 4.59 -21.27
CA ILE A 5 -9.98 4.15 -21.45
C ILE A 5 -10.26 2.96 -20.53
N ILE A 6 -9.38 1.97 -20.51
CA ILE A 6 -9.48 0.80 -19.61
C ILE A 6 -9.49 1.23 -18.14
N ASP A 7 -8.57 2.10 -17.73
CA ASP A 7 -8.50 2.63 -16.36
C ASP A 7 -9.83 3.28 -15.95
N ILE A 8 -10.40 4.12 -16.81
CA ILE A 8 -11.68 4.80 -16.54
C ILE A 8 -12.83 3.78 -16.49
N SER A 9 -12.91 2.86 -17.45
CA SER A 9 -13.98 1.87 -17.51
C SER A 9 -14.00 0.96 -16.29
N ILE A 10 -12.84 0.45 -15.88
CA ILE A 10 -12.71 -0.38 -14.66
C ILE A 10 -13.09 0.45 -13.42
N SER A 11 -12.62 1.69 -13.33
CA SER A 11 -12.92 2.55 -12.17
C SER A 11 -14.41 2.84 -12.04
N LEU A 12 -15.09 3.13 -13.14
CA LEU A 12 -16.54 3.36 -13.15
C LEU A 12 -17.30 2.07 -12.77
N ALA A 13 -16.92 0.93 -13.34
CA ALA A 13 -17.54 -0.35 -13.00
C ALA A 13 -17.40 -0.67 -11.50
N ILE A 14 -16.22 -0.46 -10.91
CA ILE A 14 -15.97 -0.65 -9.49
C ILE A 14 -16.87 0.26 -8.65
N ILE A 15 -16.97 1.56 -8.99
CA ILE A 15 -17.81 2.48 -8.23
C ILE A 15 -19.27 2.04 -8.31
N ILE A 16 -19.80 1.80 -9.50
CA ILE A 16 -21.21 1.43 -9.68
C ILE A 16 -21.54 0.15 -8.90
N PHE A 17 -20.68 -0.86 -9.01
CA PHE A 17 -20.94 -2.16 -8.40
C PHE A 17 -20.74 -2.14 -6.87
N PHE A 18 -19.70 -1.47 -6.37
CA PHE A 18 -19.35 -1.52 -4.95
C PHE A 18 -19.90 -0.33 -4.14
N LEU A 19 -20.55 0.67 -4.74
CA LEU A 19 -21.06 1.84 -4.03
C LEU A 19 -21.92 1.50 -2.82
N PRO A 20 -22.94 0.61 -2.88
CA PRO A 20 -23.76 0.27 -1.72
C PRO A 20 -22.92 -0.36 -0.60
N PHE A 21 -21.96 -1.24 -0.93
CA PHE A 21 -21.06 -1.85 0.05
C PHE A 21 -20.11 -0.83 0.67
N ILE A 22 -19.59 0.12 -0.12
CA ILE A 22 -18.73 1.19 0.37
C ILE A 22 -19.49 2.03 1.39
N ILE A 23 -20.73 2.41 1.11
CA ILE A 23 -21.56 3.19 2.04
C ILE A 23 -21.76 2.43 3.36
N LEU A 24 -22.12 1.15 3.31
CA LEU A 24 -22.29 0.32 4.51
C LEU A 24 -20.99 0.22 5.33
N ILE A 25 -19.85 0.04 4.67
CA ILE A 25 -18.55 0.00 5.32
C ILE A 25 -18.19 1.34 5.97
N LEU A 26 -18.45 2.46 5.30
CA LEU A 26 -18.19 3.79 5.86
C LEU A 26 -19.05 4.04 7.11
N ILE A 27 -20.33 3.66 7.10
CA ILE A 27 -21.20 3.76 8.27
C ILE A 27 -20.68 2.87 9.40
N TYR A 28 -20.33 1.62 9.11
CA TYR A 28 -19.75 0.68 10.09
C TYR A 28 -18.46 1.24 10.72
N VAL A 29 -17.53 1.74 9.90
CA VAL A 29 -16.28 2.32 10.38
C VAL A 29 -16.51 3.56 11.23
N LEU A 30 -17.44 4.43 10.86
CA LEU A 30 -17.85 5.59 11.65
C LEU A 30 -18.34 5.17 13.05
N LEU A 31 -19.22 4.19 13.13
CA LEU A 31 -19.79 3.70 14.39
C LEU A 31 -18.73 3.04 15.30
N ILE A 32 -17.83 2.22 14.72
CA ILE A 32 -16.82 1.47 15.50
C ILE A 32 -15.67 2.36 15.94
N THR A 33 -15.23 3.31 15.10
CA THR A 33 -14.08 4.15 15.41
C THR A 33 -14.44 5.46 16.10
N GLY A 34 -15.68 5.92 15.96
CA GLY A 34 -16.13 7.24 16.44
C GLY A 34 -15.42 8.40 15.72
N ASN A 35 -14.81 8.15 14.56
CA ASN A 35 -14.03 9.13 13.81
C ASN A 35 -14.47 9.16 12.34
N ASN A 36 -14.08 10.23 11.63
CA ASN A 36 -14.30 10.29 10.18
C ASN A 36 -13.79 9.00 9.50
N PRO A 37 -14.67 8.28 8.77
CA PRO A 37 -14.30 7.01 8.13
C PRO A 37 -13.33 7.17 6.96
N LEU A 38 -13.11 8.40 6.47
CA LEU A 38 -12.18 8.70 5.38
C LEU A 38 -10.86 9.23 5.92
N ILE A 39 -9.77 8.79 5.29
CA ILE A 39 -8.42 9.28 5.50
C ILE A 39 -7.89 9.80 4.17
N PHE A 40 -7.27 10.98 4.21
CA PHE A 40 -6.57 11.58 3.09
C PHE A 40 -5.07 11.56 3.38
N GLN A 41 -4.28 10.98 2.47
CA GLN A 41 -2.83 10.90 2.62
C GLN A 41 -2.15 11.42 1.37
N GLU A 42 -1.19 12.32 1.54
CA GLU A 42 -0.37 12.78 0.42
C GLU A 42 0.61 11.66 0.01
N ARG A 43 0.63 11.38 -1.27
CA ARG A 43 1.51 10.37 -1.89
C ARG A 43 2.22 10.95 -3.10
N LYS A 44 3.41 10.42 -3.38
CA LYS A 44 4.24 10.80 -4.53
C LYS A 44 4.93 9.57 -5.12
N ILE A 45 5.38 9.68 -6.36
CA ILE A 45 6.33 8.72 -6.93
C ILE A 45 7.74 9.03 -6.44
N SER A 46 8.14 10.30 -6.51
CA SER A 46 9.40 10.84 -6.01
C SER A 46 9.19 12.27 -5.52
N LEU A 47 10.17 12.85 -4.77
CA LEU A 47 10.00 14.17 -4.15
C LEU A 47 9.91 15.31 -5.17
N ASP A 48 10.59 15.17 -6.32
CA ASP A 48 10.58 16.10 -7.44
C ASP A 48 9.27 16.11 -8.24
N LYS A 49 8.45 15.06 -8.12
CA LYS A 49 7.19 14.94 -8.82
C LYS A 49 6.03 15.49 -8.00
N LYS A 50 4.99 15.98 -8.72
CA LYS A 50 3.76 16.49 -8.08
C LYS A 50 3.11 15.42 -7.21
N GLY A 51 2.82 15.79 -5.96
CA GLY A 51 2.04 14.96 -5.05
C GLY A 51 0.55 15.04 -5.32
N PHE A 52 -0.16 14.05 -4.82
CA PHE A 52 -1.62 13.98 -4.85
C PHE A 52 -2.15 13.35 -3.56
N LYS A 53 -3.42 13.59 -3.24
CA LYS A 53 -4.06 13.03 -2.04
C LYS A 53 -4.82 11.77 -2.40
N ILE A 54 -4.39 10.62 -1.89
CA ILE A 54 -5.19 9.40 -1.96
C ILE A 54 -6.27 9.40 -0.90
N ILE A 55 -7.37 8.72 -1.20
CA ILE A 55 -8.50 8.53 -0.29
C ILE A 55 -8.48 7.06 0.16
N LYS A 56 -8.51 6.84 1.49
CA LYS A 56 -8.58 5.51 2.10
C LYS A 56 -9.71 5.44 3.11
N ILE A 57 -10.23 4.23 3.32
CA ILE A 57 -11.15 3.95 4.44
C ILE A 57 -10.32 3.79 5.72
N ARG A 58 -10.74 4.42 6.80
CA ARG A 58 -10.10 4.34 8.11
C ARG A 58 -10.22 2.93 8.68
N THR A 59 -9.10 2.31 8.99
CA THR A 59 -9.06 0.97 9.59
C THR A 59 -8.47 0.95 11.00
N ILE A 60 -8.08 2.12 11.53
CA ILE A 60 -7.39 2.24 12.82
C ILE A 60 -8.22 3.09 13.77
N LYS A 61 -8.46 2.56 14.98
CA LYS A 61 -9.01 3.27 16.11
C LYS A 61 -7.85 3.95 16.88
N ASN A 62 -8.09 5.17 17.43
CA ASN A 62 -7.09 5.92 18.20
C ASN A 62 -5.81 6.30 17.41
N SER A 63 -5.99 7.01 16.31
CA SER A 63 -4.90 7.44 15.42
C SER A 63 -3.75 8.23 16.11
N LYS A 64 -4.01 8.93 17.23
CA LYS A 64 -2.96 9.67 17.97
C LYS A 64 -1.92 8.74 18.59
N GLN A 65 -2.37 7.67 19.28
CA GLN A 65 -1.46 6.67 19.88
C GLN A 65 -0.73 5.85 18.80
N PHE A 66 -1.40 5.62 17.68
CA PHE A 66 -0.83 4.98 16.51
C PHE A 66 0.32 5.81 15.91
N LEU A 67 0.13 7.10 15.70
CA LEU A 67 1.16 8.00 15.14
C LEU A 67 2.40 8.06 16.04
N ALA A 68 2.23 8.04 17.35
CA ALA A 68 3.33 8.01 18.30
C ALA A 68 4.17 6.71 18.22
N LEU A 69 3.56 5.58 17.86
CA LEU A 69 4.27 4.31 17.61
C LEU A 69 4.94 4.28 16.24
N ASP A 70 4.30 4.88 15.22
CA ASP A 70 4.80 4.91 13.85
C ASP A 70 6.04 5.80 13.69
N SER A 71 6.11 6.91 14.43
CA SER A 71 7.26 7.81 14.42
C SER A 71 8.57 7.15 14.90
N ASN A 72 8.48 6.07 15.68
CA ASN A 72 9.62 5.32 16.19
C ASN A 72 10.01 4.10 15.33
N SER A 73 9.28 3.82 14.23
CA SER A 73 9.63 2.72 13.34
C SER A 73 10.62 3.20 12.27
N SER A 74 11.80 2.58 12.24
CA SER A 74 12.82 2.84 11.21
C SER A 74 12.46 2.22 9.85
N ASP A 75 11.50 1.31 9.79
CA ASP A 75 11.18 0.54 8.58
C ASP A 75 9.88 1.03 7.93
N ILE A 76 9.94 1.25 6.61
CA ILE A 76 8.80 1.72 5.80
C ILE A 76 7.69 0.67 5.71
N PHE A 77 8.04 -0.61 5.73
CA PHE A 77 7.14 -1.73 5.45
C PHE A 77 6.79 -2.57 6.67
N ILE A 78 7.58 -2.51 7.74
CA ILE A 78 7.38 -3.31 8.96
C ILE A 78 6.75 -2.45 10.05
N LYS A 79 5.55 -2.83 10.46
CA LYS A 79 4.77 -2.14 11.49
C LYS A 79 4.54 -3.05 12.69
N VAL A 80 5.09 -2.69 13.85
CA VAL A 80 5.05 -3.50 15.09
C VAL A 80 3.96 -3.02 16.04
N GLY A 81 3.14 -3.94 16.57
CA GLY A 81 2.18 -3.67 17.63
C GLY A 81 0.86 -3.01 17.21
N TYR A 82 0.55 -2.97 15.93
CA TYR A 82 -0.66 -2.32 15.41
C TYR A 82 -1.96 -3.09 15.60
N ASP A 83 -1.88 -4.39 15.89
CA ASP A 83 -3.05 -5.27 16.02
C ASP A 83 -4.07 -4.77 17.03
N LYS A 84 -3.61 -4.12 18.10
CA LYS A 84 -4.44 -3.61 19.20
C LYS A 84 -5.35 -2.45 18.77
N PHE A 85 -4.98 -1.74 17.69
CA PHE A 85 -5.70 -0.55 17.21
C PHE A 85 -6.59 -0.82 16.00
N VAL A 86 -6.54 -2.04 15.45
CA VAL A 86 -7.29 -2.42 14.26
C VAL A 86 -8.45 -3.35 14.66
N PRO A 87 -9.71 -2.89 14.58
CA PRO A 87 -10.87 -3.73 14.82
C PRO A 87 -10.89 -4.97 13.91
N PRO A 88 -11.50 -6.10 14.33
CA PRO A 88 -11.44 -7.36 13.57
C PRO A 88 -11.87 -7.24 12.11
N PHE A 89 -13.00 -6.61 11.82
CA PHE A 89 -13.46 -6.39 10.45
C PHE A 89 -12.51 -5.47 9.66
N CYS A 90 -11.93 -4.46 10.31
CA CYS A 90 -10.94 -3.59 9.68
C CYS A 90 -9.64 -4.32 9.32
N ARG A 91 -9.31 -5.43 9.99
CA ARG A 91 -8.20 -6.31 9.60
C ARG A 91 -8.48 -6.98 8.24
N TRP A 92 -9.71 -7.44 8.04
CA TRP A 92 -10.12 -7.98 6.74
C TRP A 92 -10.06 -6.91 5.65
N LEU A 93 -10.58 -5.70 5.89
CA LEU A 93 -10.48 -4.59 4.93
C LEU A 93 -9.03 -4.34 4.48
N ARG A 94 -8.08 -4.38 5.42
CA ARG A 94 -6.64 -4.21 5.09
C ARG A 94 -6.07 -5.41 4.35
N LYS A 95 -6.42 -6.63 4.78
CA LYS A 95 -5.91 -7.86 4.15
C LYS A 95 -6.46 -8.07 2.74
N SER A 96 -7.66 -7.61 2.45
CA SER A 96 -8.21 -7.61 1.10
C SER A 96 -7.73 -6.43 0.25
N GLY A 97 -7.22 -5.35 0.85
CA GLY A 97 -6.94 -4.09 0.16
C GLY A 97 -8.18 -3.25 -0.12
N PHE A 98 -9.35 -3.64 0.45
CA PHE A 98 -10.60 -2.93 0.22
C PHE A 98 -10.60 -1.52 0.83
N ASP A 99 -9.78 -1.27 1.83
CA ASP A 99 -9.59 0.06 2.41
C ASP A 99 -9.02 1.08 1.39
N GLU A 100 -8.44 0.61 0.30
CA GLU A 100 -7.89 1.43 -0.78
C GLU A 100 -8.84 1.59 -1.98
N ILE A 101 -10.03 0.97 -1.97
CA ILE A 101 -10.97 0.97 -3.11
C ILE A 101 -11.33 2.38 -3.58
N LEU A 102 -11.37 3.35 -2.68
CA LEU A 102 -11.69 4.75 -3.01
C LEU A 102 -10.62 5.44 -3.86
N GLN A 103 -9.42 4.85 -4.03
CA GLN A 103 -8.40 5.37 -4.93
C GLN A 103 -8.83 5.33 -6.41
N VAL A 104 -9.88 4.57 -6.75
CA VAL A 104 -10.49 4.64 -8.10
C VAL A 104 -10.93 6.06 -8.47
N LEU A 105 -11.26 6.90 -7.49
CA LEU A 105 -11.54 8.33 -7.70
C LEU A 105 -10.29 9.10 -8.14
N ASN A 106 -9.10 8.73 -7.64
CA ASN A 106 -7.83 9.30 -8.09
C ASN A 106 -7.50 8.87 -9.54
N VAL A 107 -7.89 7.63 -9.90
CA VAL A 107 -7.78 7.18 -11.29
C VAL A 107 -8.71 8.01 -12.19
N LEU A 108 -9.97 8.22 -11.82
CA LEU A 108 -10.89 9.04 -12.61
C LEU A 108 -10.40 10.48 -12.77
N LYS A 109 -9.79 11.07 -11.73
CA LYS A 109 -9.17 12.40 -11.80
C LYS A 109 -7.90 12.43 -12.68
N GLY A 110 -7.32 11.27 -13.01
CA GLY A 110 -6.08 11.17 -13.79
C GLY A 110 -4.80 11.31 -12.98
N GLU A 111 -4.90 11.35 -11.66
CA GLU A 111 -3.75 11.38 -10.74
C GLU A 111 -3.06 10.01 -10.66
N MET A 112 -3.84 8.94 -10.84
CA MET A 112 -3.39 7.55 -10.82
C MET A 112 -3.82 6.78 -12.07
N SER A 113 -3.23 5.61 -12.26
CA SER A 113 -3.67 4.53 -13.14
C SER A 113 -4.16 3.36 -12.30
N PHE A 114 -4.88 2.41 -12.90
CA PHE A 114 -5.22 1.19 -12.18
C PHE A 114 -3.96 0.37 -11.85
N VAL A 115 -3.06 0.22 -12.83
CA VAL A 115 -1.77 -0.46 -12.67
C VAL A 115 -0.62 0.52 -12.86
N GLY A 116 0.33 0.49 -11.93
CA GLY A 116 1.52 1.33 -11.97
C GLY A 116 2.43 1.15 -10.73
N PRO A 117 3.55 1.87 -10.68
CA PRO A 117 4.42 1.91 -9.50
C PRO A 117 3.67 2.35 -8.24
N ARG A 118 4.05 1.80 -7.07
CA ARG A 118 3.40 2.16 -5.82
C ARG A 118 3.70 3.61 -5.41
N PRO A 119 2.69 4.45 -5.14
CA PRO A 119 2.94 5.78 -4.57
C PRO A 119 3.31 5.67 -3.09
N ILE A 120 4.30 6.44 -2.65
CA ILE A 120 4.88 6.41 -1.30
C ILE A 120 4.57 7.73 -0.57
N LEU A 121 4.58 7.71 0.76
CA LEU A 121 4.49 8.91 1.60
C LEU A 121 5.72 9.80 1.39
N ALA A 122 5.54 11.11 1.42
CA ALA A 122 6.65 12.06 1.28
C ALA A 122 7.73 11.84 2.35
N ILE A 123 7.32 11.52 3.58
CA ILE A 123 8.26 11.23 4.68
C ILE A 123 9.09 9.96 4.42
N ASP A 124 8.48 8.92 3.84
CA ASP A 124 9.21 7.68 3.51
C ASP A 124 10.17 7.90 2.33
N LEU A 125 9.81 8.78 1.36
CA LEU A 125 10.72 9.20 0.29
C LEU A 125 11.90 10.01 0.81
N LEU A 126 11.71 10.88 1.81
CA LEU A 126 12.79 11.60 2.47
C LEU A 126 13.74 10.63 3.20
N LYS A 127 13.20 9.66 3.93
CA LYS A 127 14.02 8.60 4.55
C LYS A 127 14.82 7.84 3.50
N MET A 128 14.18 7.41 2.41
CA MET A 128 14.84 6.72 1.31
C MET A 128 15.95 7.59 0.69
N GLN A 129 15.74 8.88 0.52
CA GLN A 129 16.74 9.81 -0.01
C GLN A 129 17.96 9.94 0.91
N ILE A 130 17.74 9.96 2.23
CA ILE A 130 18.81 10.14 3.23
C ILE A 130 19.58 8.84 3.47
N GLU A 131 18.85 7.72 3.64
CA GLU A 131 19.42 6.46 4.11
C GLU A 131 19.78 5.52 2.95
N GLU A 132 19.08 5.61 1.82
CA GLU A 132 19.14 4.68 0.68
C GLU A 132 19.12 5.44 -0.66
N ASN A 133 19.98 6.46 -0.78
CA ASN A 133 19.96 7.40 -1.90
C ASN A 133 20.05 6.74 -3.28
N GLU A 134 20.75 5.61 -3.41
CA GLU A 134 20.82 4.86 -4.67
C GLU A 134 19.43 4.46 -5.14
N TYR A 135 18.64 3.84 -4.26
CA TYR A 135 17.25 3.43 -4.59
C TYR A 135 16.35 4.64 -4.84
N TYR A 136 16.55 5.74 -4.11
CA TYR A 136 15.83 6.98 -4.37
C TYR A 136 16.12 7.51 -5.79
N GLN A 137 17.37 7.55 -6.22
CA GLN A 137 17.76 8.02 -7.58
C GLN A 137 17.19 7.11 -8.68
N ARG A 138 17.15 5.82 -8.46
CA ARG A 138 16.50 4.86 -9.38
C ARG A 138 15.01 5.16 -9.48
N ARG A 139 14.35 5.45 -8.37
CA ARG A 139 12.92 5.75 -8.31
C ARG A 139 12.54 7.05 -9.04
N THR A 140 13.38 8.08 -9.02
CA THR A 140 13.12 9.35 -9.76
C THR A 140 12.95 9.14 -11.26
N LYS A 141 13.54 8.07 -11.81
CA LYS A 141 13.49 7.73 -13.24
C LYS A 141 12.16 7.08 -13.67
N LEU A 142 11.30 6.69 -12.74
CA LEU A 142 10.00 6.11 -13.07
C LEU A 142 9.09 7.17 -13.69
N ASN A 143 8.54 6.90 -14.87
CA ASN A 143 7.71 7.84 -15.63
C ASN A 143 6.23 7.45 -15.66
N SER A 144 5.90 6.22 -15.29
CA SER A 144 4.51 5.75 -15.24
C SER A 144 3.73 6.46 -14.15
N LYS A 145 2.43 6.65 -14.36
CA LYS A 145 1.52 7.09 -13.30
C LYS A 145 1.50 6.09 -12.16
N PRO A 146 1.38 6.53 -10.90
CA PRO A 146 1.22 5.63 -9.78
C PRO A 146 -0.02 4.75 -9.92
N GLY A 147 0.07 3.48 -9.49
CA GLY A 147 -1.02 2.53 -9.58
C GLY A 147 -1.75 2.31 -8.24
N ILE A 148 -3.06 1.97 -8.32
CA ILE A 148 -3.78 1.36 -7.19
C ILE A 148 -3.14 0.00 -6.88
N THR A 149 -2.88 -0.77 -7.93
CA THR A 149 -2.08 -1.99 -7.88
C THR A 149 -0.86 -1.86 -8.78
N GLY A 150 0.08 -2.80 -8.66
CA GLY A 150 1.29 -2.79 -9.46
C GLY A 150 2.10 -4.07 -9.27
N TYR A 151 3.18 -4.17 -10.00
CA TYR A 151 3.96 -5.40 -10.01
C TYR A 151 4.52 -5.73 -8.62
N TRP A 152 5.00 -4.71 -7.88
CA TRP A 152 5.46 -4.90 -6.50
C TRP A 152 4.32 -5.26 -5.53
N GLN A 153 3.14 -4.63 -5.66
CA GLN A 153 2.01 -4.95 -4.77
C GLN A 153 1.60 -6.43 -4.85
N VAL A 154 1.75 -7.03 -6.04
CA VAL A 154 1.31 -8.39 -6.35
C VAL A 154 2.39 -9.44 -6.10
N TYR A 155 3.66 -9.12 -6.39
CA TYR A 155 4.79 -10.07 -6.35
C TYR A 155 5.88 -9.67 -5.35
N GLY A 156 5.74 -8.50 -4.71
CA GLY A 156 6.77 -7.98 -3.81
C GLY A 156 6.85 -8.71 -2.48
N GLU A 157 8.08 -8.89 -2.03
CA GLU A 157 8.42 -9.42 -0.71
C GLU A 157 8.77 -8.26 0.22
N ARG A 158 7.82 -7.89 1.14
CA ARG A 158 8.00 -6.74 2.03
C ARG A 158 9.24 -6.85 2.93
N ILE A 159 9.65 -8.08 3.27
CA ILE A 159 10.86 -8.33 4.08
C ILE A 159 12.13 -7.87 3.39
N LYS A 160 12.16 -7.88 2.06
CA LYS A 160 13.30 -7.40 1.26
C LYS A 160 13.38 -5.87 1.17
N GLY A 161 12.43 -5.15 1.75
CA GLY A 161 12.48 -3.69 1.89
C GLY A 161 12.45 -2.93 0.58
N THR A 162 13.16 -1.81 0.58
CA THR A 162 13.18 -0.83 -0.51
C THR A 162 13.78 -1.38 -1.80
N GLU A 163 14.81 -2.21 -1.70
CA GLU A 163 15.46 -2.83 -2.88
C GLU A 163 14.44 -3.55 -3.75
N ASN A 164 13.68 -4.46 -3.15
CA ASN A 164 12.67 -5.23 -3.88
C ASN A 164 11.54 -4.37 -4.46
N LEU A 165 11.16 -3.29 -3.74
CA LEU A 165 10.21 -2.32 -4.27
C LEU A 165 10.73 -1.67 -5.56
N ILE A 166 11.96 -1.18 -5.54
CA ILE A 166 12.54 -0.46 -6.69
C ILE A 166 12.76 -1.41 -7.87
N GLU A 167 13.30 -2.60 -7.63
CA GLU A 167 13.52 -3.60 -8.68
C GLU A 167 12.22 -3.95 -9.43
N LEU A 168 11.13 -4.21 -8.68
CA LEU A 168 9.87 -4.58 -9.28
C LEU A 168 9.13 -3.41 -9.93
N ASP A 169 9.24 -2.19 -9.38
CA ASP A 169 8.69 -0.99 -10.02
C ASP A 169 9.46 -0.64 -11.30
N GLU A 170 10.79 -0.82 -11.34
CA GLU A 170 11.59 -0.67 -12.57
C GLU A 170 11.27 -1.75 -13.61
N LYS A 171 11.07 -3.00 -13.17
CA LYS A 171 10.67 -4.08 -14.07
C LYS A 171 9.32 -3.75 -14.72
N TYR A 172 8.36 -3.26 -13.92
CA TYR A 172 7.10 -2.78 -14.47
C TYR A 172 7.33 -1.65 -15.50
N GLU A 173 8.17 -0.66 -15.19
CA GLU A 173 8.46 0.46 -16.09
C GLU A 173 9.03 0.00 -17.45
N LYS A 174 9.87 -1.04 -17.44
CA LYS A 174 10.50 -1.62 -18.65
C LYS A 174 9.53 -2.49 -19.47
N GLU A 175 8.71 -3.30 -18.81
CA GLU A 175 7.88 -4.34 -19.44
C GLU A 175 6.42 -3.91 -19.62
N LYS A 176 6.04 -2.70 -19.18
CA LYS A 176 4.65 -2.23 -19.21
C LYS A 176 4.01 -2.38 -20.57
N SER A 177 2.92 -3.09 -20.60
CA SER A 177 2.06 -3.31 -21.76
C SER A 177 0.63 -3.59 -21.28
N LEU A 178 -0.35 -3.50 -22.16
CA LEU A 178 -1.73 -3.84 -21.78
C LEU A 178 -1.87 -5.27 -21.28
N LEU A 179 -1.19 -6.22 -21.91
CA LEU A 179 -1.19 -7.62 -21.46
C LEU A 179 -0.55 -7.78 -20.09
N PHE A 180 0.52 -7.03 -19.82
CA PHE A 180 1.16 -7.06 -18.51
C PHE A 180 0.26 -6.45 -17.44
N ASP A 181 -0.41 -5.33 -17.73
CA ASP A 181 -1.40 -4.74 -16.86
C ASP A 181 -2.55 -5.71 -16.54
N LEU A 182 -3.10 -6.39 -17.56
CA LEU A 182 -4.17 -7.37 -17.37
C LEU A 182 -3.74 -8.55 -16.49
N LYS A 183 -2.50 -9.03 -16.62
CA LYS A 183 -1.94 -10.07 -15.73
C LYS A 183 -1.87 -9.59 -14.27
N ILE A 184 -1.42 -8.35 -14.05
CA ILE A 184 -1.37 -7.75 -12.71
C ILE A 184 -2.78 -7.59 -12.13
N ILE A 185 -3.75 -7.11 -12.93
CA ILE A 185 -5.15 -6.96 -12.51
C ILE A 185 -5.75 -8.32 -12.12
N ALA A 186 -5.58 -9.36 -12.94
CA ALA A 186 -6.07 -10.69 -12.65
C ALA A 186 -5.50 -11.25 -11.34
N ARG A 187 -4.20 -11.05 -11.10
CA ARG A 187 -3.55 -11.46 -9.86
C ARG A 187 -4.03 -10.63 -8.66
N THR A 188 -4.23 -9.33 -8.85
CA THR A 188 -4.80 -8.45 -7.82
C THR A 188 -6.18 -8.92 -7.40
N PHE A 189 -7.02 -9.31 -8.35
CA PHE A 189 -8.35 -9.86 -8.05
C PHE A 189 -8.26 -11.13 -7.21
N PHE A 190 -7.32 -12.01 -7.50
CA PHE A 190 -7.08 -13.22 -6.70
C PHE A 190 -6.64 -12.87 -5.27
N ILE A 191 -5.72 -11.92 -5.11
CA ILE A 191 -5.25 -11.44 -3.80
C ILE A 191 -6.41 -10.81 -3.01
N PHE A 192 -7.25 -10.02 -3.69
CA PHE A 192 -8.45 -9.43 -3.10
C PHE A 192 -9.43 -10.50 -2.60
N ALA A 193 -9.73 -11.50 -3.44
CA ALA A 193 -10.67 -12.57 -3.12
C ALA A 193 -10.18 -13.46 -1.96
N THR A 194 -8.87 -13.69 -1.86
CA THR A 194 -8.26 -14.50 -0.79
C THR A 194 -7.89 -13.69 0.45
N ALA A 195 -8.10 -12.37 0.43
CA ALA A 195 -7.67 -11.44 1.48
C ALA A 195 -6.20 -11.65 1.89
N SER A 196 -5.34 -11.93 0.91
CA SER A 196 -3.91 -12.19 1.10
C SER A 196 -3.03 -10.95 0.88
N HIS A 197 -3.64 -9.79 0.69
CA HIS A 197 -2.94 -8.51 0.58
C HIS A 197 -2.39 -8.05 1.93
N SER A 198 -1.19 -7.51 1.94
CA SER A 198 -0.63 -6.84 3.10
C SER A 198 0.27 -5.70 2.66
N ASP A 199 -0.12 -4.47 2.96
CA ASP A 199 0.70 -3.26 2.73
C ASP A 199 1.90 -3.19 3.66
N SER A 200 1.78 -3.81 4.84
CA SER A 200 2.82 -3.87 5.86
C SER A 200 2.76 -5.19 6.60
N ILE A 201 3.92 -5.70 6.99
CA ILE A 201 4.00 -6.87 7.87
C ILE A 201 3.67 -6.40 9.28
N ILE A 202 2.55 -6.89 9.81
CA ILE A 202 2.19 -6.67 11.22
C ILE A 202 2.83 -7.78 12.03
N ILE A 203 3.81 -7.44 12.86
CA ILE A 203 4.45 -8.39 13.75
C ILE A 203 3.82 -8.28 15.13
N GLU A 204 3.19 -9.35 15.60
CA GLU A 204 2.79 -9.47 17.01
C GLU A 204 4.03 -9.47 17.91
N ASN A 205 3.96 -8.73 19.01
CA ASN A 205 5.07 -8.50 19.94
C ASN A 205 5.39 -9.74 20.79
N LYS A 206 5.57 -10.92 20.18
CA LYS A 206 5.87 -12.19 20.85
C LYS A 206 7.26 -12.71 20.48
N LYS A 207 8.26 -12.36 21.32
CA LYS A 207 9.68 -12.79 21.34
C LYS A 207 10.60 -12.10 20.32
N LYS A 208 11.49 -11.27 20.88
CA LYS A 208 12.64 -10.71 20.16
C LYS A 208 13.67 -11.81 19.85
N HIS A 209 14.00 -12.04 18.60
CA HIS A 209 15.19 -12.79 18.19
C HIS A 209 16.14 -11.82 17.48
N THR A 210 17.38 -11.76 17.94
CA THR A 210 18.41 -10.92 17.35
C THR A 210 19.25 -11.76 16.41
N PHE A 211 19.28 -11.42 15.14
CA PHE A 211 20.18 -12.03 14.15
C PHE A 211 21.26 -11.03 13.74
N LYS A 212 22.47 -11.54 13.59
CA LYS A 212 23.63 -10.77 13.13
C LYS A 212 23.83 -11.09 11.65
N ALA A 213 23.45 -10.20 10.76
CA ALA A 213 23.78 -10.30 9.36
C ALA A 213 24.80 -9.21 9.02
N ARG A 214 25.87 -9.63 8.35
CA ARG A 214 27.03 -8.87 7.85
C ARG A 214 26.97 -7.35 8.15
N ASN A 215 27.57 -6.95 9.29
CA ASN A 215 27.76 -5.56 9.76
C ASN A 215 26.55 -4.71 10.22
N LYS A 216 25.34 -5.23 10.29
CA LYS A 216 24.23 -4.54 10.99
C LYS A 216 23.52 -5.50 11.93
N ARG A 217 23.23 -5.06 13.16
CA ARG A 217 22.36 -5.80 14.09
C ARG A 217 20.91 -5.51 13.70
N PHE A 218 20.20 -6.52 13.24
CA PHE A 218 18.76 -6.43 13.05
C PHE A 218 18.07 -7.20 14.17
N THR A 219 17.09 -6.59 14.80
CA THR A 219 16.16 -7.29 15.67
C THR A 219 15.01 -7.77 14.80
N VAL A 220 14.97 -9.06 14.50
CA VAL A 220 13.85 -9.67 13.76
C VAL A 220 12.91 -10.30 14.76
N TYR A 221 11.65 -9.93 14.68
CA TYR A 221 10.59 -10.60 15.43
C TYR A 221 10.19 -11.87 14.68
N LYS A 222 10.05 -12.98 15.41
CA LYS A 222 9.64 -14.25 14.80
C LYS A 222 8.30 -14.08 14.10
N ILE A 223 8.32 -14.15 12.79
CA ILE A 223 7.11 -14.22 11.98
C ILE A 223 6.52 -15.60 12.26
N LEU A 224 5.47 -15.64 13.07
CA LEU A 224 4.65 -16.83 13.13
C LEU A 224 3.95 -16.91 11.78
N SER A 225 4.27 -17.96 11.02
CA SER A 225 3.56 -18.27 9.79
C SER A 225 2.06 -18.17 10.10
N ILE A 226 1.36 -17.41 9.30
CA ILE A 226 -0.08 -17.53 9.19
C ILE A 226 -0.29 -18.98 8.73
N LYS A 227 -0.53 -19.86 9.67
CA LYS A 227 -1.16 -21.14 9.37
C LYS A 227 -2.59 -20.83 9.04
N ASP A 228 -2.99 -21.36 7.93
CA ASP A 228 -4.27 -21.38 7.23
C ASP A 228 -5.51 -21.25 8.12
#